data_7db0461b693c845e7054c0369a418374
#
_entry.id   7db0461b693c845e7054c0369a418374
#
_cell.length_a   1.000
_cell.length_b   1.000
_cell.length_c   1.000
_cell.angle_alpha   90.00
_cell.angle_beta   90.00
_cell.angle_gamma   90.00
#
_symmetry.space_group_name_H-M   'P 1'
#
loop_
_entity.id
_entity.type
_entity.pdbx_description
1 polymer ?
#
loop_
_entity_poly.entity_id
_entity_poly.type
_entity_poly.pdbx_seq_one_letter_code
_entity_poly.pdbx_strand_id
1 'polypeptide(L)'
;GSIGALLSDHLSIHLLLALFQPLWWFYSCCLGLFFVALPFSRYMHIFTEIPLIFLRRYGLHSREKKGSYDHFQVEACSRCGICIDPCQLQSVLGIHDVQSVYFLRDRRSERLALSVANDCLMCGRCAERCPVGIDLNTLRLNSRDRMRNVPDENRFDYLSGVDRSQGMGKVGYFAGCMTLLTPRTLQ
;
A
#
# COMPACT_ATOMS: atom_id res chain seq x y z
N GLY A 1 2.51 -31.40 33.44
CA GLY A 1 2.11 -30.16 34.07
C GLY A 1 0.92 -30.37 35.02
N SER A 2 0.69 -29.47 35.97
CA SER A 2 -0.33 -29.56 37.04
C SER A 2 -1.77 -29.82 36.57
N ILE A 3 -2.15 -29.33 35.40
CA ILE A 3 -3.48 -29.58 34.81
C ILE A 3 -3.64 -31.03 34.38
N GLY A 4 -2.59 -31.65 33.81
CA GLY A 4 -2.62 -33.06 33.43
C GLY A 4 -2.74 -34.02 34.61
N ALA A 5 -2.09 -33.69 35.72
CA ALA A 5 -2.16 -34.48 36.94
C ALA A 5 -3.55 -34.41 37.61
N LEU A 6 -4.19 -33.22 37.64
CA LEU A 6 -5.55 -33.05 38.14
C LEU A 6 -6.60 -33.76 37.29
N LEU A 7 -6.43 -33.82 35.97
CA LEU A 7 -7.32 -34.52 35.05
C LEU A 7 -7.16 -36.04 35.16
N SER A 8 -5.96 -36.55 35.37
CA SER A 8 -5.72 -38.00 35.52
C SER A 8 -6.32 -38.59 36.80
N ASP A 9 -6.47 -37.80 37.88
CA ASP A 9 -7.06 -38.26 39.16
C ASP A 9 -8.58 -38.39 39.09
N HIS A 10 -9.25 -37.66 38.21
CA HIS A 10 -10.70 -37.57 38.13
C HIS A 10 -11.36 -38.27 36.95
N LEU A 11 -10.59 -38.58 35.86
CA LEU A 11 -11.10 -39.22 34.66
C LEU A 11 -10.56 -40.65 34.53
N SER A 12 -11.47 -41.62 34.27
CA SER A 12 -11.03 -42.98 33.95
C SER A 12 -10.24 -42.99 32.64
N ILE A 13 -9.23 -43.82 32.57
CA ILE A 13 -8.33 -43.92 31.39
C ILE A 13 -9.08 -44.20 30.10
N HIS A 14 -10.18 -44.95 30.21
CA HIS A 14 -11.07 -45.26 29.08
C HIS A 14 -11.78 -44.03 28.51
N LEU A 15 -12.19 -43.10 29.36
CA LEU A 15 -12.82 -41.85 28.94
C LEU A 15 -11.78 -40.91 28.30
N LEU A 16 -10.59 -40.86 28.86
CA LEU A 16 -9.48 -40.09 28.28
C LEU A 16 -9.10 -40.56 26.87
N LEU A 17 -9.00 -41.86 26.65
CA LEU A 17 -8.73 -42.48 25.34
C LEU A 17 -9.88 -42.25 24.36
N ALA A 18 -11.13 -42.33 24.82
CA ALA A 18 -12.30 -42.05 23.96
C ALA A 18 -12.42 -40.59 23.53
N LEU A 19 -11.99 -39.65 24.39
CA LEU A 19 -12.02 -38.23 24.07
C LEU A 19 -10.78 -37.77 23.27
N PHE A 20 -9.69 -38.50 23.32
CA PHE A 20 -8.44 -38.13 22.62
C PHE A 20 -8.64 -37.98 21.11
N GLN A 21 -9.29 -38.95 20.48
CA GLN A 21 -9.51 -38.96 19.02
C GLN A 21 -10.37 -37.76 18.53
N PRO A 22 -11.55 -37.49 19.12
CA PRO A 22 -12.36 -36.34 18.70
C PRO A 22 -11.70 -34.99 19.03
N LEU A 23 -11.00 -34.87 20.15
CA LEU A 23 -10.26 -33.66 20.51
C LEU A 23 -9.12 -33.40 19.54
N TRP A 24 -8.40 -34.43 19.13
CA TRP A 24 -7.32 -34.30 18.13
C TRP A 24 -7.84 -33.85 16.78
N TRP A 25 -8.95 -34.43 16.32
CA TRP A 25 -9.61 -33.99 15.09
C TRP A 25 -10.12 -32.57 15.18
N PHE A 26 -10.75 -32.21 16.29
CA PHE A 26 -11.25 -30.86 16.53
C PHE A 26 -10.08 -29.83 16.47
N TYR A 27 -9.00 -30.11 17.19
CA TYR A 27 -7.79 -29.26 17.15
C TYR A 27 -7.22 -29.15 15.72
N SER A 28 -7.10 -30.25 15.01
CA SER A 28 -6.58 -30.27 13.65
C SER A 28 -7.46 -29.49 12.68
N CYS A 29 -8.78 -29.62 12.79
CA CYS A 29 -9.73 -28.82 12.00
C CYS A 29 -9.66 -27.33 12.32
N CYS A 30 -9.59 -26.96 13.60
CA CYS A 30 -9.44 -25.57 14.01
C CYS A 30 -8.14 -24.96 13.48
N LEU A 31 -7.03 -25.70 13.55
CA LEU A 31 -5.75 -25.28 13.02
C LEU A 31 -5.79 -25.12 11.49
N GLY A 32 -6.39 -26.08 10.79
CA GLY A 32 -6.60 -26.00 9.36
C GLY A 32 -7.43 -24.79 8.94
N LEU A 33 -8.55 -24.54 9.60
CA LEU A 33 -9.39 -23.37 9.38
C LEU A 33 -8.65 -22.06 9.66
N PHE A 34 -7.82 -22.03 10.70
CA PHE A 34 -6.99 -20.89 10.99
C PHE A 34 -6.04 -20.57 9.82
N PHE A 35 -5.33 -21.57 9.29
CA PHE A 35 -4.43 -21.37 8.14
C PHE A 35 -5.18 -20.94 6.86
N VAL A 36 -6.36 -21.51 6.62
CA VAL A 36 -7.19 -21.08 5.47
C VAL A 36 -7.72 -19.65 5.65
N ALA A 37 -7.99 -19.21 6.88
CA ALA A 37 -8.45 -17.85 7.16
C ALA A 37 -7.33 -16.80 7.09
N LEU A 38 -6.05 -17.17 7.21
CA LEU A 38 -4.92 -16.25 7.21
C LEU A 38 -4.88 -15.31 6.00
N PRO A 39 -5.04 -15.77 4.73
CA PRO A 39 -5.01 -14.91 3.56
C PRO A 39 -6.12 -13.84 3.55
N PHE A 40 -7.24 -14.12 4.21
CA PHE A 40 -8.39 -13.20 4.28
C PHE A 40 -8.37 -12.28 5.51
N SER A 41 -7.41 -12.48 6.40
CA SER A 41 -7.28 -11.75 7.65
C SER A 41 -6.25 -10.61 7.55
N ARG A 42 -6.17 -9.79 8.60
CA ARG A 42 -5.14 -8.75 8.71
C ARG A 42 -3.71 -9.32 8.76
N TYR A 43 -3.55 -10.58 9.09
CA TYR A 43 -2.23 -11.23 9.19
C TYR A 43 -1.55 -11.45 7.83
N MET A 44 -2.28 -11.26 6.73
CA MET A 44 -1.71 -11.37 5.37
C MET A 44 -0.51 -10.43 5.17
N HIS A 45 -0.48 -9.25 5.83
CA HIS A 45 0.63 -8.31 5.70
C HIS A 45 1.98 -8.92 6.14
N ILE A 46 1.99 -9.84 7.13
CA ILE A 46 3.22 -10.49 7.61
C ILE A 46 3.86 -11.31 6.47
N PHE A 47 3.05 -12.09 5.75
CA PHE A 47 3.53 -12.90 4.64
C PHE A 47 3.96 -12.09 3.42
N THR A 48 3.34 -10.94 3.20
CA THR A 48 3.69 -10.04 2.08
C THR A 48 4.87 -9.13 2.41
N GLU A 49 5.10 -8.83 3.68
CA GLU A 49 6.22 -8.00 4.12
C GLU A 49 7.57 -8.73 3.96
N ILE A 50 7.61 -10.04 4.22
CA ILE A 50 8.84 -10.84 4.07
C ILE A 50 9.41 -10.75 2.65
N PRO A 51 8.68 -11.12 1.57
CA PRO A 51 9.18 -10.97 0.21
C PRO A 51 9.47 -9.51 -0.15
N LEU A 52 8.70 -8.55 0.38
CA LEU A 52 8.93 -7.13 0.13
C LEU A 52 10.29 -6.66 0.67
N ILE A 53 10.69 -7.11 1.87
CA ILE A 53 12.01 -6.83 2.46
C ILE A 53 13.12 -7.40 1.56
N PHE A 54 12.96 -8.65 1.10
CA PHE A 54 13.92 -9.28 0.19
C PHE A 54 14.03 -8.53 -1.13
N LEU A 55 12.92 -8.20 -1.78
CA LEU A 55 12.90 -7.46 -3.04
C LEU A 55 13.60 -6.10 -2.90
N ARG A 56 13.39 -5.39 -1.79
CA ARG A 56 14.08 -4.14 -1.49
C ARG A 56 15.57 -4.34 -1.29
N ARG A 57 15.94 -5.35 -0.51
CA ARG A 57 17.35 -5.64 -0.21
C ARG A 57 18.16 -5.91 -1.46
N TYR A 58 17.58 -6.59 -2.44
CA TYR A 58 18.21 -6.92 -3.73
C TYR A 58 18.01 -5.84 -4.81
N GLY A 59 17.39 -4.72 -4.47
CA GLY A 59 17.15 -3.64 -5.43
C GLY A 59 16.17 -3.99 -6.56
N LEU A 60 15.40 -5.06 -6.40
CA LEU A 60 14.40 -5.53 -7.36
C LEU A 60 13.07 -4.78 -7.23
N HIS A 61 13.12 -3.49 -6.91
CA HIS A 61 11.96 -2.63 -6.92
C HIS A 61 11.74 -2.14 -8.37
N SER A 62 10.76 -2.72 -9.02
CA SER A 62 10.42 -2.35 -10.39
C SER A 62 9.82 -0.94 -10.43
N ARG A 63 10.41 -0.09 -11.28
CA ARG A 63 9.79 1.18 -11.70
C ARG A 63 8.71 0.98 -12.77
N GLU A 64 8.48 -0.26 -13.19
CA GLU A 64 7.50 -0.57 -14.22
C GLU A 64 6.07 -0.33 -13.73
N LYS A 65 5.29 0.37 -14.55
CA LYS A 65 3.93 0.84 -14.25
C LYS A 65 2.89 -0.28 -13.99
N LYS A 66 3.22 -1.53 -14.26
CA LYS A 66 2.30 -2.69 -14.18
C LYS A 66 2.83 -3.89 -13.40
N GLY A 67 3.85 -3.70 -12.56
CA GLY A 67 4.54 -4.81 -11.90
C GLY A 67 3.76 -5.46 -10.75
N SER A 68 4.00 -6.74 -10.56
CA SER A 68 3.58 -7.50 -9.38
C SER A 68 4.04 -6.85 -8.06
N TYR A 69 5.12 -6.07 -8.10
CA TYR A 69 5.64 -5.33 -6.96
C TYR A 69 4.62 -4.34 -6.36
N ASP A 70 3.90 -3.60 -7.21
CA ASP A 70 2.83 -2.70 -6.77
C ASP A 70 1.75 -3.46 -5.99
N HIS A 71 1.39 -4.65 -6.44
CA HIS A 71 0.40 -5.49 -5.78
C HIS A 71 0.89 -5.93 -4.39
N PHE A 72 2.14 -6.39 -4.29
CA PHE A 72 2.73 -6.74 -3.00
C PHE A 72 2.74 -5.57 -2.02
N GLN A 73 3.04 -4.35 -2.46
CA GLN A 73 2.99 -3.17 -1.62
C GLN A 73 1.58 -2.86 -1.11
N VAL A 74 0.57 -3.01 -1.97
CA VAL A 74 -0.84 -2.80 -1.59
C VAL A 74 -1.28 -3.83 -0.55
N GLU A 75 -0.91 -5.10 -0.72
CA GLU A 75 -1.24 -6.17 0.22
C GLU A 75 -0.44 -6.11 1.53
N ALA A 76 0.76 -5.55 1.52
CA ALA A 76 1.58 -5.36 2.71
C ALA A 76 1.01 -4.31 3.69
N CYS A 77 0.02 -3.53 3.30
CA CYS A 77 -0.59 -2.55 4.19
C CYS A 77 -1.41 -3.22 5.30
N SER A 78 -0.96 -3.09 6.55
CA SER A 78 -1.64 -3.60 7.74
C SER A 78 -2.87 -2.78 8.17
N ARG A 79 -3.16 -1.64 7.50
CA ARG A 79 -4.23 -0.69 7.85
C ARG A 79 -4.07 -0.09 9.26
N CYS A 80 -2.85 0.11 9.73
CA CYS A 80 -2.56 0.64 11.06
C CYS A 80 -3.01 2.09 11.27
N GLY A 81 -3.22 2.87 10.20
CA GLY A 81 -3.68 4.25 10.28
C GLY A 81 -2.59 5.30 10.55
N ILE A 82 -1.35 4.92 10.84
CA ILE A 82 -0.25 5.85 11.17
C ILE A 82 -0.04 6.93 10.09
N CYS A 83 -0.35 6.62 8.83
CA CYS A 83 -0.24 7.56 7.71
C CYS A 83 -1.32 8.68 7.72
N ILE A 84 -2.31 8.62 8.60
CA ILE A 84 -3.35 9.63 8.74
C ILE A 84 -2.81 10.86 9.46
N ASP A 85 -2.11 10.68 10.57
CA ASP A 85 -1.64 11.76 11.43
C ASP A 85 -0.76 12.81 10.72
N PRO A 86 0.23 12.42 9.88
CA PRO A 86 1.06 13.38 9.18
C PRO A 86 0.38 14.03 7.96
N CYS A 87 -0.86 13.66 7.65
CA CYS A 87 -1.55 14.14 6.45
C CYS A 87 -2.03 15.58 6.63
N GLN A 88 -1.47 16.51 5.85
CA GLN A 88 -1.83 17.92 5.88
C GLN A 88 -3.28 18.18 5.42
N LEU A 89 -3.79 17.38 4.49
CA LEU A 89 -5.17 17.49 4.03
C LEU A 89 -6.17 17.23 5.15
N GLN A 90 -5.83 16.32 6.06
CA GLN A 90 -6.68 16.08 7.22
C GLN A 90 -6.49 17.12 8.30
N SER A 91 -5.24 17.44 8.68
CA SER A 91 -4.97 18.30 9.82
C SER A 91 -5.34 19.77 9.60
N VAL A 92 -5.25 20.25 8.35
CA VAL A 92 -5.49 21.66 8.01
C VAL A 92 -6.83 21.88 7.34
N LEU A 93 -7.22 20.99 6.43
CA LEU A 93 -8.42 21.18 5.60
C LEU A 93 -9.59 20.28 6.01
N GLY A 94 -9.41 19.37 6.97
CA GLY A 94 -10.45 18.45 7.39
C GLY A 94 -10.91 17.48 6.29
N ILE A 95 -10.08 17.28 5.24
CA ILE A 95 -10.41 16.38 4.15
C ILE A 95 -10.09 14.95 4.59
N HIS A 96 -11.12 14.14 4.71
CA HIS A 96 -11.05 12.72 5.00
C HIS A 96 -11.07 11.93 3.67
N ASP A 97 -10.79 10.65 3.67
CA ASP A 97 -10.83 9.73 2.52
C ASP A 97 -9.66 9.78 1.51
N VAL A 98 -8.85 10.83 1.49
CA VAL A 98 -7.68 10.94 0.59
C VAL A 98 -6.42 10.30 1.18
N GLN A 99 -6.41 10.03 2.48
CA GLN A 99 -5.25 9.48 3.19
C GLN A 99 -4.83 8.12 2.62
N SER A 100 -3.54 7.81 2.75
CA SER A 100 -2.97 6.62 2.10
C SER A 100 -3.59 5.30 2.54
N VAL A 101 -4.08 5.19 3.78
CA VAL A 101 -4.78 3.98 4.24
C VAL A 101 -6.08 3.75 3.48
N TYR A 102 -6.85 4.81 3.19
CA TYR A 102 -8.08 4.73 2.42
C TYR A 102 -7.79 4.44 0.94
N PHE A 103 -6.81 5.14 0.38
CA PHE A 103 -6.32 4.91 -0.97
C PHE A 103 -5.91 3.44 -1.19
N LEU A 104 -5.13 2.85 -0.28
CA LEU A 104 -4.71 1.44 -0.38
C LEU A 104 -5.88 0.47 -0.19
N ARG A 105 -6.83 0.80 0.71
CA ARG A 105 -8.05 0.03 0.89
C ARG A 105 -8.86 -0.05 -0.40
N ASP A 106 -9.10 1.12 -1.01
CA ASP A 106 -9.93 1.23 -2.19
C ASP A 106 -9.25 0.63 -3.42
N ARG A 107 -7.92 0.76 -3.51
CA ARG A 107 -7.13 0.10 -4.55
C ARG A 107 -7.17 -1.43 -4.42
N ARG A 108 -7.10 -1.98 -3.20
CA ARG A 108 -7.22 -3.42 -2.94
C ARG A 108 -8.58 -3.97 -3.33
N SER A 109 -9.64 -3.19 -3.14
CA SER A 109 -11.01 -3.57 -3.50
C SER A 109 -11.40 -3.19 -4.94
N GLU A 110 -10.47 -2.68 -5.74
CA GLU A 110 -10.68 -2.18 -7.11
C GLU A 110 -11.77 -1.10 -7.22
N ARG A 111 -12.03 -0.37 -6.13
CA ARG A 111 -13.05 0.69 -6.03
C ARG A 111 -12.45 2.09 -5.96
N LEU A 112 -11.20 2.25 -6.39
CA LEU A 112 -10.49 3.52 -6.27
C LEU A 112 -11.18 4.61 -7.11
N ALA A 113 -11.67 5.65 -6.44
CA ALA A 113 -12.21 6.84 -7.11
C ALA A 113 -11.08 7.75 -7.61
N LEU A 114 -11.32 8.44 -8.73
CA LEU A 114 -10.36 9.36 -9.33
C LEU A 114 -10.00 10.52 -8.38
N SER A 115 -10.95 11.04 -7.61
CA SER A 115 -10.74 12.06 -6.60
C SER A 115 -9.73 11.59 -5.54
N VAL A 116 -9.91 10.40 -4.98
CA VAL A 116 -9.00 9.83 -3.98
C VAL A 116 -7.57 9.69 -4.51
N ALA A 117 -7.42 9.39 -5.79
CA ALA A 117 -6.11 9.33 -6.43
C ALA A 117 -5.50 10.72 -6.64
N ASN A 118 -6.28 11.70 -7.12
CA ASN A 118 -5.80 13.01 -7.60
C ASN A 118 -5.68 14.07 -6.50
N ASP A 119 -6.53 14.07 -5.50
CA ASP A 119 -6.60 15.17 -4.50
C ASP A 119 -5.44 15.15 -3.49
N CYS A 120 -4.59 14.11 -3.54
CA CYS A 120 -3.40 14.02 -2.70
C CYS A 120 -2.30 14.98 -3.15
N LEU A 121 -1.73 15.73 -2.21
CA LEU A 121 -0.61 16.67 -2.44
C LEU A 121 0.73 15.99 -2.79
N MET A 122 0.83 14.68 -2.73
CA MET A 122 2.08 13.92 -3.00
C MET A 122 3.28 14.35 -2.13
N CYS A 123 3.05 14.89 -0.93
CA CYS A 123 4.08 15.45 -0.06
C CYS A 123 5.04 14.42 0.57
N GLY A 124 4.74 13.11 0.50
CA GLY A 124 5.60 12.02 0.95
C GLY A 124 5.58 11.71 2.45
N ARG A 125 5.04 12.57 3.31
CA ARG A 125 5.06 12.40 4.78
C ARG A 125 4.49 11.06 5.26
N CYS A 126 3.45 10.58 4.60
CA CYS A 126 2.84 9.29 4.91
C CYS A 126 3.75 8.10 4.56
N ALA A 127 4.57 8.22 3.52
CA ALA A 127 5.53 7.19 3.12
C ALA A 127 6.69 7.08 4.13
N GLU A 128 7.20 8.21 4.62
CA GLU A 128 8.25 8.24 5.64
C GLU A 128 7.81 7.65 6.98
N ARG A 129 6.53 7.82 7.34
CA ARG A 129 5.97 7.29 8.58
C ARG A 129 5.48 5.85 8.47
N CYS A 130 5.46 5.27 7.29
CA CYS A 130 4.97 3.92 7.08
C CYS A 130 5.95 2.89 7.68
N PRO A 131 5.56 2.11 8.69
CA PRO A 131 6.45 1.12 9.32
C PRO A 131 6.84 0.00 8.34
N VAL A 132 5.98 -0.30 7.37
CA VAL A 132 6.24 -1.27 6.31
C VAL A 132 7.07 -0.67 5.19
N GLY A 133 7.21 0.67 5.13
CA GLY A 133 7.98 1.39 4.12
C GLY A 133 7.38 1.30 2.71
N ILE A 134 6.07 1.31 2.59
CA ILE A 134 5.37 1.30 1.29
C ILE A 134 5.67 2.61 0.54
N ASP A 135 6.04 2.52 -0.72
CA ASP A 135 6.21 3.70 -1.59
C ASP A 135 4.85 4.21 -2.08
N LEU A 136 4.20 4.94 -1.18
CA LEU A 136 2.85 5.47 -1.39
C LEU A 136 2.78 6.47 -2.54
N ASN A 137 3.85 7.23 -2.77
CA ASN A 137 3.90 8.23 -3.84
C ASN A 137 3.93 7.55 -5.21
N THR A 138 4.83 6.61 -5.42
CA THR A 138 4.90 5.86 -6.68
C THR A 138 3.62 5.08 -6.95
N LEU A 139 3.04 4.43 -5.92
CA LEU A 139 1.77 3.72 -6.07
C LEU A 139 0.63 4.66 -6.51
N ARG A 140 0.56 5.85 -5.94
CA ARG A 140 -0.46 6.84 -6.28
C ARG A 140 -0.24 7.40 -7.68
N LEU A 141 1.00 7.67 -8.06
CA LEU A 141 1.36 8.13 -9.40
C LEU A 141 0.97 7.10 -10.45
N ASN A 142 1.34 5.83 -10.23
CA ASN A 142 0.95 4.73 -11.12
C ASN A 142 -0.58 4.57 -11.24
N SER A 143 -1.32 4.83 -10.15
CA SER A 143 -2.78 4.80 -10.19
C SER A 143 -3.35 5.95 -11.01
N ARG A 144 -2.84 7.16 -10.86
CA ARG A 144 -3.22 8.33 -11.66
C ARG A 144 -3.00 8.09 -13.16
N ASP A 145 -1.83 7.54 -13.50
CA ASP A 145 -1.50 7.23 -14.90
C ASP A 145 -2.46 6.20 -15.50
N ARG A 146 -2.79 5.15 -14.74
CA ARG A 146 -3.75 4.13 -15.20
C ARG A 146 -5.16 4.69 -15.42
N MET A 147 -5.60 5.59 -14.53
CA MET A 147 -6.95 6.16 -14.57
C MET A 147 -7.09 7.24 -15.65
N ARG A 148 -6.01 7.90 -16.01
CA ARG A 148 -6.02 8.93 -17.06
C ARG A 148 -6.27 8.38 -18.45
N ASN A 149 -5.96 7.12 -18.69
CA ASN A 149 -6.12 6.45 -19.99
C ASN A 149 -5.44 7.18 -21.17
N VAL A 150 -4.44 8.02 -20.88
CA VAL A 150 -3.69 8.76 -21.90
C VAL A 150 -2.51 7.90 -22.34
N PRO A 151 -2.34 7.64 -23.66
CA PRO A 151 -1.17 6.97 -24.19
C PRO A 151 0.11 7.66 -23.75
N ASP A 152 1.16 6.88 -23.41
CA ASP A 152 2.45 7.42 -22.98
C ASP A 152 3.08 8.39 -24.00
N GLU A 153 2.80 8.17 -25.26
CA GLU A 153 3.26 9.00 -26.37
C GLU A 153 2.78 10.45 -26.27
N ASN A 154 1.56 10.66 -25.75
CA ASN A 154 0.93 11.98 -25.65
C ASN A 154 1.04 12.60 -24.26
N ARG A 155 1.80 11.99 -23.38
CA ARG A 155 1.91 12.44 -21.98
C ARG A 155 2.46 13.86 -21.82
N PHE A 156 3.29 14.27 -22.75
CA PHE A 156 3.99 15.55 -22.74
C PHE A 156 3.60 16.47 -23.92
N ASP A 157 2.49 16.20 -24.60
CA ASP A 157 2.01 17.01 -25.73
C ASP A 157 1.83 18.49 -25.37
N TYR A 158 1.48 18.79 -24.10
CA TYR A 158 1.39 20.16 -23.61
C TYR A 158 2.74 20.92 -23.64
N LEU A 159 3.86 20.20 -23.78
CA LEU A 159 5.19 20.77 -23.94
C LEU A 159 5.59 20.98 -25.41
N SER A 160 4.80 20.51 -26.36
CA SER A 160 5.12 20.58 -27.77
C SER A 160 5.22 22.01 -28.32
N GLY A 161 4.50 22.96 -27.68
CA GLY A 161 4.54 24.38 -28.01
C GLY A 161 5.58 25.20 -27.23
N VAL A 162 6.35 24.58 -26.37
CA VAL A 162 7.36 25.29 -25.56
C VAL A 162 8.65 25.42 -26.37
N ASP A 163 9.06 26.65 -26.64
CA ASP A 163 10.33 26.93 -27.26
C ASP A 163 11.48 26.51 -26.31
N ARG A 164 12.22 25.50 -26.73
CA ARG A 164 13.40 24.98 -26.03
C ARG A 164 14.69 25.62 -26.52
N SER A 165 14.63 26.84 -27.06
CA SER A 165 15.84 27.53 -27.49
C SER A 165 16.81 27.61 -26.31
N GLN A 166 17.95 26.95 -26.45
CA GLN A 166 19.02 27.01 -25.49
C GLN A 166 19.72 28.37 -25.66
N GLY A 167 19.27 29.34 -24.86
CA GLY A 167 20.00 30.59 -24.77
C GLY A 167 21.38 30.34 -24.18
N MET A 168 22.44 30.81 -24.85
CA MET A 168 23.82 30.78 -24.33
C MET A 168 23.99 31.82 -23.20
N GLY A 169 23.11 31.84 -22.22
CA GLY A 169 23.20 32.72 -21.05
C GLY A 169 24.19 32.21 -20.02
N LYS A 170 24.84 33.10 -19.29
CA LYS A 170 25.74 32.77 -18.17
C LYS A 170 25.01 32.24 -16.96
N VAL A 171 23.67 32.33 -16.91
CA VAL A 171 22.82 31.92 -15.80
C VAL A 171 21.69 31.02 -16.34
N GLY A 172 21.61 29.81 -15.84
CA GLY A 172 20.51 28.89 -16.15
C GLY A 172 19.29 29.20 -15.30
N TYR A 173 18.14 29.44 -15.93
CA TYR A 173 16.86 29.62 -15.26
C TYR A 173 16.01 28.35 -15.36
N PHE A 174 15.62 27.78 -14.25
CA PHE A 174 14.68 26.65 -14.21
C PHE A 174 13.26 27.16 -14.03
N ALA A 175 12.53 27.21 -15.12
CA ALA A 175 11.16 27.76 -15.18
C ALA A 175 10.13 26.75 -14.67
N GLY A 176 10.10 26.01 -13.78
CA GLY A 176 9.12 25.05 -13.25
C GLY A 176 7.82 24.90 -14.08
N CYS A 177 7.08 23.83 -13.85
CA CYS A 177 5.86 23.50 -14.61
C CYS A 177 4.81 24.62 -14.58
N MET A 178 4.68 25.35 -13.47
CA MET A 178 3.68 26.41 -13.33
C MET A 178 3.95 27.57 -14.28
N THR A 179 5.19 27.96 -14.49
CA THR A 179 5.57 29.03 -15.43
C THR A 179 5.25 28.63 -16.88
N LEU A 180 5.43 27.37 -17.22
CA LEU A 180 5.13 26.87 -18.56
C LEU A 180 3.63 26.75 -18.86
N LEU A 181 2.82 26.52 -17.82
CA LEU A 181 1.37 26.36 -17.92
C LEU A 181 0.60 27.68 -17.75
N THR A 182 1.28 28.77 -17.31
CA THR A 182 0.66 30.08 -17.15
C THR A 182 0.41 30.72 -18.52
N PRO A 183 -0.78 31.29 -18.75
CA PRO A 183 -1.05 32.01 -20.00
C PRO A 183 0.01 33.08 -20.28
N ARG A 184 0.47 33.19 -21.53
CA ARG A 184 1.49 34.17 -21.95
C ARG A 184 1.19 35.61 -21.57
N THR A 185 -0.07 35.94 -21.29
CA THR A 185 -0.48 37.26 -20.81
C THR A 185 0.01 37.63 -19.41
N LEU A 186 0.51 36.65 -18.65
CA LEU A 186 1.03 36.81 -17.31
C LEU A 186 2.55 36.58 -17.23
N GLN A 187 3.19 36.26 -18.35
CA GLN A 187 4.63 36.15 -18.51
C GLN A 187 5.21 37.48 -19.01
#